data_7a508bf7f95b8c7dd3e71ccaba96fa5c
#
_entry.id   7a508bf7f95b8c7dd3e71ccaba96fa5c
#
_cell.length_a   1.000
_cell.length_b   1.000
_cell.length_c   1.000
_cell.angle_alpha   90.00
_cell.angle_beta   90.00
_cell.angle_gamma   90.00
#
_symmetry.space_group_name_H-M   'P 1'
#
loop_
_entity.id
_entity.type
_entity.pdbx_description
1 polymer ?
#
loop_
_entity_poly.entity_id
_entity_poly.type
_entity_poly.pdbx_seq_one_letter_code
_entity_poly.pdbx_strand_id
1 'polypeptide(L)'
;MAAARARESERADRLIDDPLAAALAGPEGFAWLERMESAARSGGPGLYPVIRTRFFDDFLLDACRRLEVRQVVLAAAGLDTRAFRLDWPSGTRLYEMDLPEVLDTKEDVIEAAGAEANCERHTVRVDLEQATWPEALLGAGYQPERPSVWLIEGLLFYLPGAAVHGLLEKVGALTAAGSHLGLDVMNRGLFFSPVAWPMRAALARRGAPGRFGTNDPERLMARHGWEADVTQPGEEGANFGRWSRPMVPREVPSLARSFLVRARRS
;
A
#
# COMPACT_ATOMS: atom_id res chain seq x y z
N MET A 1 0.50 -9.53 5.22
CA MET A 1 -0.45 -8.94 4.26
C MET A 1 -1.03 -10.02 3.33
N ALA A 2 -0.24 -10.78 2.61
CA ALA A 2 -0.73 -11.85 1.72
C ALA A 2 -1.64 -12.84 2.44
N ALA A 3 -1.30 -13.33 3.63
CA ALA A 3 -2.17 -14.24 4.41
C ALA A 3 -3.57 -13.67 4.71
N ALA A 4 -3.70 -12.35 4.94
CA ALA A 4 -5.00 -11.73 5.14
C ALA A 4 -5.84 -11.72 3.85
N ARG A 5 -5.20 -11.45 2.69
CA ARG A 5 -5.89 -11.54 1.39
C ARG A 5 -6.27 -12.98 1.05
N ALA A 6 -5.41 -13.94 1.35
CA ALA A 6 -5.72 -15.37 1.15
C ALA A 6 -6.98 -15.79 1.93
N ARG A 7 -7.06 -15.45 3.23
CA ARG A 7 -8.27 -15.74 4.04
C ARG A 7 -9.51 -14.99 3.54
N GLU A 8 -9.34 -13.77 3.06
CA GLU A 8 -10.46 -13.01 2.48
C GLU A 8 -10.97 -13.67 1.20
N SER A 9 -10.07 -14.21 0.36
CA SER A 9 -10.43 -14.89 -0.89
C SER A 9 -11.25 -16.16 -0.68
N GLU A 10 -11.14 -16.81 0.48
CA GLU A 10 -11.93 -18.00 0.84
C GLU A 10 -13.37 -17.69 1.24
N ARG A 11 -13.73 -16.43 1.45
CA ARG A 11 -15.06 -16.04 1.90
C ARG A 11 -16.07 -16.03 0.74
N ALA A 12 -17.30 -16.42 1.02
CA ALA A 12 -18.38 -16.33 0.04
C ALA A 12 -18.72 -14.88 -0.34
N ASP A 13 -18.58 -13.95 0.63
CA ASP A 13 -18.80 -12.51 0.51
C ASP A 13 -17.50 -11.71 0.39
N ARG A 14 -16.45 -12.30 -0.21
CA ARG A 14 -15.12 -11.72 -0.32
C ARG A 14 -15.09 -10.36 -0.99
N LEU A 15 -14.30 -9.45 -0.46
CA LEU A 15 -13.99 -8.15 -1.05
C LEU A 15 -12.82 -8.22 -2.03
N ILE A 16 -11.97 -9.23 -1.88
CA ILE A 16 -10.74 -9.44 -2.65
C ILE A 16 -10.73 -10.91 -3.08
N ASP A 17 -10.43 -11.15 -4.34
CA ASP A 17 -10.11 -12.47 -4.86
C ASP A 17 -8.65 -12.47 -5.31
N ASP A 18 -7.80 -13.20 -4.60
CA ASP A 18 -6.35 -13.21 -4.83
C ASP A 18 -5.83 -14.67 -4.85
N PRO A 19 -5.81 -15.28 -6.03
CA PRO A 19 -5.41 -16.68 -6.16
C PRO A 19 -3.94 -16.95 -5.81
N LEU A 20 -3.09 -15.93 -5.82
CA LEU A 20 -1.66 -16.06 -5.50
C LEU A 20 -1.36 -15.81 -4.01
N ALA A 21 -2.31 -15.22 -3.28
CA ALA A 21 -2.06 -14.75 -1.92
C ALA A 21 -1.63 -15.86 -0.96
N ALA A 22 -2.19 -17.07 -1.07
CA ALA A 22 -1.85 -18.20 -0.20
C ALA A 22 -0.42 -18.68 -0.44
N ALA A 23 -0.01 -18.85 -1.70
CA ALA A 23 1.34 -19.24 -2.07
C ALA A 23 2.37 -18.19 -1.62
N LEU A 24 2.09 -16.90 -1.86
CA LEU A 24 2.94 -15.79 -1.44
C LEU A 24 3.03 -15.63 0.08
N ALA A 25 1.98 -15.97 0.82
CA ALA A 25 2.01 -15.90 2.27
C ALA A 25 2.90 -16.98 2.88
N GLY A 26 2.85 -18.16 2.32
CA GLY A 26 3.51 -19.34 2.88
C GLY A 26 3.11 -19.64 4.32
N PRO A 27 3.63 -20.71 4.92
CA PRO A 27 3.32 -21.06 6.32
C PRO A 27 3.70 -19.97 7.32
N GLU A 28 4.79 -19.25 7.07
CA GLU A 28 5.27 -18.18 7.95
C GLU A 28 4.33 -16.98 7.98
N GLY A 29 3.75 -16.61 6.83
CA GLY A 29 2.80 -15.50 6.73
C GLY A 29 1.50 -15.81 7.47
N PHE A 30 0.99 -17.03 7.38
CA PHE A 30 -0.18 -17.47 8.15
C PHE A 30 0.12 -17.52 9.65
N ALA A 31 1.23 -18.12 10.06
CA ALA A 31 1.63 -18.15 11.47
C ALA A 31 1.84 -16.75 12.06
N TRP A 32 2.33 -15.80 11.25
CA TRP A 32 2.43 -14.40 11.67
C TRP A 32 1.05 -13.77 11.86
N LEU A 33 0.14 -13.97 10.91
CA LEU A 33 -1.24 -13.45 11.00
C LEU A 33 -1.95 -13.97 12.24
N GLU A 34 -1.87 -15.26 12.53
CA GLU A 34 -2.45 -15.90 13.73
C GLU A 34 -1.91 -15.31 15.04
N ARG A 35 -0.60 -15.08 15.11
CA ARG A 35 0.00 -14.44 16.30
C ARG A 35 -0.52 -13.02 16.50
N MET A 36 -0.67 -12.28 15.41
CA MET A 36 -1.19 -10.91 15.47
C MET A 36 -2.67 -10.86 15.85
N GLU A 37 -3.48 -11.80 15.35
CA GLU A 37 -4.90 -11.92 15.70
C GLU A 37 -5.10 -12.32 17.16
N SER A 38 -4.29 -13.26 17.64
CA SER A 38 -4.31 -13.69 19.05
C SER A 38 -3.90 -12.58 20.01
N ALA A 39 -3.02 -11.68 19.59
CA ALA A 39 -2.59 -10.52 20.38
C ALA A 39 -3.64 -9.37 20.36
N ALA A 40 -4.54 -9.35 19.42
CA ALA A 40 -5.57 -8.31 19.28
C ALA A 40 -6.84 -8.70 20.05
N ARG A 41 -7.11 -8.01 21.16
CA ARG A 41 -8.28 -8.28 22.04
C ARG A 41 -9.67 -8.06 21.42
N SER A 42 -9.78 -7.48 20.23
CA SER A 42 -11.06 -7.22 19.56
C SER A 42 -10.87 -7.00 18.06
N GLY A 43 -11.38 -7.91 17.26
CA GLY A 43 -11.37 -7.85 15.79
C GLY A 43 -9.95 -7.82 15.22
N GLY A 44 -9.48 -8.94 14.71
CA GLY A 44 -8.09 -9.20 14.36
C GLY A 44 -7.43 -8.20 13.41
N PRO A 45 -6.11 -8.18 13.36
CA PRO A 45 -5.33 -7.35 12.46
C PRO A 45 -5.57 -7.65 10.97
N GLY A 46 -6.26 -8.74 10.64
CA GLY A 46 -6.60 -9.12 9.27
C GLY A 46 -7.62 -8.19 8.59
N LEU A 47 -8.45 -7.47 9.36
CA LEU A 47 -9.50 -6.63 8.77
C LEU A 47 -8.94 -5.35 8.12
N TYR A 48 -8.02 -4.65 8.78
CA TYR A 48 -7.42 -3.44 8.21
C TYR A 48 -6.73 -3.69 6.86
N PRO A 49 -5.89 -4.71 6.71
CA PRO A 49 -5.31 -5.08 5.43
C PRO A 49 -6.35 -5.29 4.31
N VAL A 50 -7.46 -5.95 4.61
CA VAL A 50 -8.52 -6.21 3.63
C VAL A 50 -9.19 -4.90 3.18
N ILE A 51 -9.61 -4.05 4.14
CA ILE A 51 -10.19 -2.73 3.85
C ILE A 51 -9.22 -1.87 3.02
N ARG A 52 -7.96 -1.80 3.43
CA ARG A 52 -6.93 -1.03 2.73
C ARG A 52 -6.71 -1.53 1.31
N THR A 53 -6.56 -2.82 1.13
CA THR A 53 -6.36 -3.40 -0.19
C THR A 53 -7.55 -3.09 -1.11
N ARG A 54 -8.79 -3.30 -0.64
CA ARG A 54 -9.99 -3.00 -1.43
C ARG A 54 -10.10 -1.51 -1.77
N PHE A 55 -9.82 -0.63 -0.82
CA PHE A 55 -9.85 0.82 -1.04
C PHE A 55 -8.87 1.25 -2.14
N PHE A 56 -7.65 0.71 -2.13
CA PHE A 56 -6.65 1.04 -3.15
C PHE A 56 -6.87 0.29 -4.46
N ASP A 57 -7.50 -0.87 -4.46
CA ASP A 57 -7.94 -1.52 -5.71
C ASP A 57 -8.94 -0.63 -6.45
N ASP A 58 -9.96 -0.14 -5.74
CA ASP A 58 -10.96 0.76 -6.31
C ASP A 58 -10.32 2.08 -6.79
N PHE A 59 -9.41 2.66 -5.99
CA PHE A 59 -8.68 3.88 -6.36
C PHE A 59 -7.86 3.72 -7.65
N LEU A 60 -7.09 2.65 -7.77
CA LEU A 60 -6.26 2.40 -8.94
C LEU A 60 -7.10 2.14 -10.19
N LEU A 61 -8.14 1.32 -10.06
CA LEU A 61 -9.05 1.05 -11.18
C LEU A 61 -9.84 2.28 -11.62
N ASP A 62 -10.27 3.13 -10.68
CA ASP A 62 -10.96 4.39 -10.99
C ASP A 62 -10.04 5.35 -11.76
N ALA A 63 -8.77 5.48 -11.35
CA ALA A 63 -7.78 6.28 -12.09
C ALA A 63 -7.58 5.74 -13.52
N CYS A 64 -7.49 4.43 -13.69
CA CYS A 64 -7.27 3.84 -14.99
C CYS A 64 -8.52 3.83 -15.89
N ARG A 65 -9.71 3.64 -15.32
CA ARG A 65 -10.97 3.49 -16.09
C ARG A 65 -11.66 4.82 -16.38
N ARG A 66 -11.70 5.72 -15.39
CA ARG A 66 -12.43 6.99 -15.51
C ARG A 66 -11.56 8.14 -15.94
N LEU A 67 -10.27 8.15 -15.56
CA LEU A 67 -9.34 9.24 -15.85
C LEU A 67 -8.34 8.85 -16.95
N GLU A 68 -8.50 7.67 -17.52
CA GLU A 68 -7.69 7.14 -18.62
C GLU A 68 -6.18 7.08 -18.36
N VAL A 69 -5.76 7.05 -17.08
CA VAL A 69 -4.36 6.87 -16.71
C VAL A 69 -3.92 5.46 -17.12
N ARG A 70 -2.72 5.35 -17.69
CA ARG A 70 -2.18 4.08 -18.20
C ARG A 70 -0.84 3.70 -17.61
N GLN A 71 -0.30 4.51 -16.72
CA GLN A 71 0.91 4.23 -15.98
C GLN A 71 0.58 4.07 -14.49
N VAL A 72 0.84 2.90 -13.95
CA VAL A 72 0.61 2.55 -12.54
C VAL A 72 1.97 2.24 -11.91
N VAL A 73 2.28 2.84 -10.77
CA VAL A 73 3.52 2.57 -10.04
C VAL A 73 3.18 2.11 -8.63
N LEU A 74 3.62 0.90 -8.29
CA LEU A 74 3.52 0.34 -6.94
C LEU A 74 4.89 0.47 -6.27
N ALA A 75 5.06 1.49 -5.43
CA ALA A 75 6.31 1.73 -4.70
C ALA A 75 6.32 0.92 -3.39
N ALA A 76 7.35 0.10 -3.20
CA ALA A 76 7.41 -0.97 -2.22
C ALA A 76 6.30 -2.01 -2.44
N ALA A 77 6.28 -2.59 -3.65
CA ALA A 77 5.24 -3.50 -4.11
C ALA A 77 5.16 -4.79 -3.25
N GLY A 78 6.25 -5.23 -2.65
CA GLY A 78 6.25 -6.42 -1.81
C GLY A 78 5.61 -7.62 -2.51
N LEU A 79 4.69 -8.25 -1.81
CA LEU A 79 3.90 -9.37 -2.31
C LEU A 79 2.55 -8.91 -2.91
N ASP A 80 2.52 -7.77 -3.57
CA ASP A 80 1.32 -7.28 -4.29
C ASP A 80 1.01 -8.18 -5.49
N THR A 81 -0.26 -8.39 -5.76
CA THR A 81 -0.76 -9.26 -6.84
C THR A 81 -1.69 -8.54 -7.79
N ARG A 82 -1.81 -7.21 -7.69
CA ARG A 82 -2.74 -6.42 -8.51
C ARG A 82 -2.50 -6.59 -10.01
N ALA A 83 -1.26 -6.79 -10.43
CA ALA A 83 -0.93 -7.07 -11.82
C ALA A 83 -1.62 -8.33 -12.36
N PHE A 84 -1.92 -9.30 -11.49
CA PHE A 84 -2.45 -10.62 -11.83
C PHE A 84 -3.95 -10.77 -11.57
N ARG A 85 -4.52 -9.99 -10.63
CA ARG A 85 -5.89 -10.18 -10.16
C ARG A 85 -6.87 -9.05 -10.52
N LEU A 86 -6.36 -7.86 -10.86
CA LEU A 86 -7.24 -6.77 -11.27
C LEU A 86 -7.47 -6.78 -12.78
N ASP A 87 -8.68 -6.37 -13.15
CA ASP A 87 -9.06 -6.22 -14.55
C ASP A 87 -8.64 -4.83 -15.06
N TRP A 88 -7.39 -4.75 -15.50
CA TRP A 88 -6.80 -3.51 -16.01
C TRP A 88 -7.29 -3.17 -17.41
N PRO A 89 -7.54 -1.88 -17.71
CA PRO A 89 -7.77 -1.45 -19.09
C PRO A 89 -6.60 -1.77 -20.00
N SER A 90 -6.89 -2.05 -21.28
CA SER A 90 -5.85 -2.32 -22.28
C SER A 90 -4.83 -1.18 -22.35
N GLY A 91 -3.56 -1.52 -22.53
CA GLY A 91 -2.43 -0.59 -22.56
C GLY A 91 -1.98 -0.08 -21.20
N THR A 92 -2.49 -0.64 -20.09
CA THR A 92 -1.97 -0.32 -18.76
C THR A 92 -0.58 -0.90 -18.57
N ARG A 93 0.37 -0.04 -18.20
CA ARG A 93 1.74 -0.37 -17.77
C ARG A 93 1.84 -0.27 -16.27
N LEU A 94 2.23 -1.36 -15.62
CA LEU A 94 2.35 -1.43 -14.18
C LEU A 94 3.79 -1.69 -13.78
N TYR A 95 4.35 -0.78 -12.99
CA TYR A 95 5.73 -0.84 -12.50
C TYR A 95 5.73 -1.23 -11.03
N GLU A 96 6.29 -2.38 -10.72
CA GLU A 96 6.48 -2.86 -9.34
C GLU A 96 7.91 -2.55 -8.90
N MET A 97 8.04 -1.68 -7.92
CA MET A 97 9.33 -1.26 -7.36
C MET A 97 9.51 -1.87 -5.98
N ASP A 98 10.57 -2.60 -5.76
CA ASP A 98 10.96 -3.11 -4.44
C ASP A 98 12.43 -3.57 -4.45
N LEU A 99 12.91 -4.00 -3.28
CA LEU A 99 14.22 -4.60 -3.12
C LEU A 99 14.36 -5.85 -4.02
N PRO A 100 15.55 -6.10 -4.59
CA PRO A 100 15.78 -7.26 -5.46
C PRO A 100 15.31 -8.57 -4.84
N GLU A 101 15.71 -8.84 -3.59
CA GLU A 101 15.39 -10.07 -2.89
C GLU A 101 13.88 -10.28 -2.64
N VAL A 102 13.11 -9.19 -2.51
CA VAL A 102 11.65 -9.24 -2.36
C VAL A 102 10.98 -9.62 -3.67
N LEU A 103 11.41 -8.95 -4.76
CA LEU A 103 10.88 -9.23 -6.10
C LEU A 103 11.28 -10.62 -6.58
N ASP A 104 12.52 -11.06 -6.35
CA ASP A 104 12.98 -12.39 -6.75
C ASP A 104 12.17 -13.50 -6.04
N THR A 105 11.95 -13.37 -4.72
CA THR A 105 11.09 -14.29 -3.97
C THR A 105 9.66 -14.32 -4.51
N LYS A 106 9.13 -13.17 -4.94
CA LYS A 106 7.81 -13.06 -5.55
C LYS A 106 7.76 -13.72 -6.92
N GLU A 107 8.77 -13.49 -7.76
CA GLU A 107 8.87 -14.10 -9.09
C GLU A 107 8.89 -15.63 -9.01
N ASP A 108 9.68 -16.22 -8.08
CA ASP A 108 9.73 -17.67 -7.88
C ASP A 108 8.33 -18.27 -7.63
N VAL A 109 7.51 -17.59 -6.83
CA VAL A 109 6.13 -18.04 -6.56
C VAL A 109 5.21 -17.86 -7.75
N ILE A 110 5.34 -16.74 -8.49
CA ILE A 110 4.54 -16.46 -9.69
C ILE A 110 4.84 -17.49 -10.77
N GLU A 111 6.14 -17.78 -11.02
CA GLU A 111 6.59 -18.77 -11.99
C GLU A 111 6.09 -20.18 -11.62
N ALA A 112 6.24 -20.58 -10.35
CA ALA A 112 5.75 -21.87 -9.86
C ALA A 112 4.23 -22.01 -9.99
N ALA A 113 3.47 -20.92 -9.90
CA ALA A 113 2.02 -20.90 -10.09
C ALA A 113 1.60 -20.84 -11.58
N GLY A 114 2.52 -20.60 -12.51
CA GLY A 114 2.22 -20.37 -13.91
C GLY A 114 1.28 -19.18 -14.14
N ALA A 115 1.38 -18.14 -13.30
CA ALA A 115 0.48 -17.00 -13.35
C ALA A 115 0.92 -15.97 -14.39
N GLU A 116 -0.04 -15.50 -15.19
CA GLU A 116 0.18 -14.44 -16.18
C GLU A 116 -0.42 -13.12 -15.72
N ALA A 117 0.28 -12.02 -15.99
CA ALA A 117 -0.20 -10.68 -15.64
C ALA A 117 -1.31 -10.21 -16.59
N ASN A 118 -2.30 -9.50 -16.04
CA ASN A 118 -3.43 -8.91 -16.79
C ASN A 118 -3.08 -7.54 -17.41
N CYS A 119 -1.81 -7.12 -17.35
CA CYS A 119 -1.31 -5.85 -17.88
C CYS A 119 0.16 -5.98 -18.29
N GLU A 120 0.71 -4.94 -18.92
CA GLU A 120 2.15 -4.84 -19.19
C GLU A 120 2.91 -4.58 -17.87
N ARG A 121 3.41 -5.66 -17.26
CA ARG A 121 4.06 -5.61 -15.94
C ARG A 121 5.58 -5.45 -16.10
N HIS A 122 6.14 -4.49 -15.34
CA HIS A 122 7.57 -4.23 -15.24
C HIS A 122 8.01 -4.35 -13.78
N THR A 123 9.06 -5.11 -13.52
CA THR A 123 9.70 -5.15 -12.20
C THR A 123 10.92 -4.24 -12.17
N VAL A 124 10.99 -3.34 -11.20
CA VAL A 124 12.09 -2.39 -11.01
C VAL A 124 12.75 -2.67 -9.67
N ARG A 125 13.89 -3.35 -9.72
CA ARG A 125 14.67 -3.79 -8.55
C ARG A 125 15.46 -2.63 -7.99
N VAL A 126 14.97 -2.02 -6.92
CA VAL A 126 15.55 -0.81 -6.32
C VAL A 126 15.31 -0.76 -4.82
N ASP A 127 16.19 -0.04 -4.14
CA ASP A 127 15.98 0.42 -2.78
C ASP A 127 15.46 1.86 -2.81
N LEU A 128 14.24 2.08 -2.34
CA LEU A 128 13.59 3.40 -2.35
C LEU A 128 14.23 4.41 -1.36
N GLU A 129 15.08 3.96 -0.44
CA GLU A 129 15.89 4.85 0.40
C GLU A 129 17.09 5.43 -0.36
N GLN A 130 17.50 4.81 -1.47
CA GLN A 130 18.61 5.29 -2.28
C GLN A 130 18.20 6.44 -3.21
N ALA A 131 19.22 7.16 -3.72
CA ALA A 131 18.96 8.31 -4.58
C ALA A 131 18.60 7.90 -6.02
N THR A 132 19.06 6.74 -6.46
CA THR A 132 19.12 6.30 -7.88
C THR A 132 17.87 5.57 -8.39
N TRP A 133 16.86 5.33 -7.57
CA TRP A 133 15.66 4.63 -8.02
C TRP A 133 14.87 5.38 -9.12
N PRO A 134 14.86 6.75 -9.20
CA PRO A 134 14.20 7.44 -10.28
C PRO A 134 14.75 7.06 -11.66
N GLU A 135 16.07 6.97 -11.81
CA GLU A 135 16.72 6.60 -13.06
C GLU A 135 16.39 5.17 -13.48
N ALA A 136 16.29 4.24 -12.51
CA ALA A 136 15.90 2.87 -12.79
C ALA A 136 14.43 2.77 -13.27
N LEU A 137 13.51 3.55 -12.70
CA LEU A 137 12.12 3.61 -13.14
C LEU A 137 12.00 4.20 -14.55
N LEU A 138 12.73 5.28 -14.84
CA LEU A 138 12.80 5.87 -16.18
C LEU A 138 13.39 4.88 -17.20
N GLY A 139 14.45 4.17 -16.82
CA GLY A 139 15.06 3.12 -17.63
C GLY A 139 14.13 1.94 -17.92
N ALA A 140 13.15 1.68 -17.07
CA ALA A 140 12.10 0.69 -17.30
C ALA A 140 10.97 1.18 -18.25
N GLY A 141 11.06 2.42 -18.75
CA GLY A 141 10.12 2.98 -19.73
C GLY A 141 8.99 3.81 -19.15
N TYR A 142 9.07 4.18 -17.87
CA TYR A 142 8.15 5.14 -17.26
C TYR A 142 8.32 6.53 -17.89
N GLN A 143 7.22 7.22 -18.15
CA GLN A 143 7.15 8.51 -18.84
C GLN A 143 6.62 9.58 -17.87
N PRO A 144 7.49 10.41 -17.26
CA PRO A 144 7.09 11.37 -16.24
C PRO A 144 6.23 12.52 -16.76
N GLU A 145 6.26 12.78 -18.08
CA GLU A 145 5.43 13.78 -18.74
C GLU A 145 3.97 13.36 -18.96
N ARG A 146 3.65 12.09 -18.72
CA ARG A 146 2.30 11.54 -18.81
C ARG A 146 1.69 11.38 -17.43
N PRO A 147 0.38 11.58 -17.27
CA PRO A 147 -0.31 11.28 -16.03
C PRO A 147 -0.11 9.82 -15.60
N SER A 148 0.09 9.63 -14.31
CA SER A 148 0.32 8.33 -13.69
C SER A 148 -0.44 8.19 -12.38
N VAL A 149 -0.69 6.96 -11.94
CA VAL A 149 -1.20 6.68 -10.61
C VAL A 149 -0.17 5.89 -9.80
N TRP A 150 0.14 6.41 -8.64
CA TRP A 150 1.11 5.83 -7.71
C TRP A 150 0.42 5.26 -6.49
N LEU A 151 0.96 4.17 -5.98
CA LEU A 151 0.55 3.60 -4.70
C LEU A 151 1.78 3.37 -3.83
N ILE A 152 1.75 3.92 -2.61
CA ILE A 152 2.74 3.69 -1.55
C ILE A 152 2.01 3.03 -0.38
N GLU A 153 1.87 1.71 -0.42
CA GLU A 153 1.07 0.95 0.53
C GLU A 153 1.93 0.23 1.56
N GLY A 154 1.73 0.55 2.84
CA GLY A 154 2.37 -0.16 3.94
C GLY A 154 3.86 0.16 4.13
N LEU A 155 4.35 1.28 3.62
CA LEU A 155 5.77 1.64 3.63
C LEU A 155 6.11 2.75 4.64
N LEU A 156 5.38 3.86 4.65
CA LEU A 156 5.84 5.10 5.28
C LEU A 156 6.20 4.97 6.76
N PHE A 157 5.51 4.13 7.49
CA PHE A 157 5.78 3.95 8.92
C PHE A 157 7.09 3.21 9.22
N TYR A 158 7.72 2.57 8.23
CA TYR A 158 9.06 1.97 8.39
C TYR A 158 10.17 3.01 8.26
N LEU A 159 9.94 4.08 7.51
CA LEU A 159 10.94 5.06 7.12
C LEU A 159 11.16 6.15 8.17
N PRO A 160 12.37 6.73 8.26
CA PRO A 160 12.59 8.00 8.94
C PRO A 160 11.82 9.14 8.26
N GLY A 161 11.44 10.18 9.00
CA GLY A 161 10.71 11.32 8.43
C GLY A 161 11.42 11.98 7.24
N ALA A 162 12.75 12.11 7.29
CA ALA A 162 13.52 12.66 6.18
C ALA A 162 13.41 11.79 4.91
N ALA A 163 13.42 10.45 5.05
CA ALA A 163 13.26 9.54 3.92
C ALA A 163 11.85 9.61 3.34
N VAL A 164 10.81 9.77 4.18
CA VAL A 164 9.43 9.97 3.70
C VAL A 164 9.32 11.25 2.88
N HIS A 165 9.87 12.37 3.37
CA HIS A 165 9.85 13.62 2.62
C HIS A 165 10.63 13.51 1.30
N GLY A 166 11.83 12.92 1.31
CA GLY A 166 12.62 12.69 0.09
C GLY A 166 11.92 11.77 -0.92
N LEU A 167 11.22 10.73 -0.45
CA LEU A 167 10.40 9.88 -1.34
C LEU A 167 9.28 10.67 -2.01
N LEU A 168 8.50 11.44 -1.22
CA LEU A 168 7.38 12.23 -1.75
C LEU A 168 7.86 13.34 -2.69
N GLU A 169 9.01 13.95 -2.44
CA GLU A 169 9.64 14.92 -3.35
C GLU A 169 9.99 14.30 -4.70
N LYS A 170 10.65 13.12 -4.70
CA LYS A 170 11.00 12.41 -5.92
C LYS A 170 9.77 11.95 -6.69
N VAL A 171 8.75 11.40 -6.01
CA VAL A 171 7.47 11.06 -6.65
C VAL A 171 6.85 12.30 -7.27
N GLY A 172 6.85 13.43 -6.54
CA GLY A 172 6.40 14.71 -7.09
C GLY A 172 7.15 15.15 -8.34
N ALA A 173 8.47 15.00 -8.39
CA ALA A 173 9.29 15.35 -9.54
C ALA A 173 9.06 14.45 -10.78
N LEU A 174 8.59 13.22 -10.56
CA LEU A 174 8.32 12.23 -11.62
C LEU A 174 6.86 12.21 -12.09
N THR A 175 6.00 13.11 -11.60
CA THR A 175 4.58 13.07 -11.92
C THR A 175 4.11 14.35 -12.62
N ALA A 176 3.43 14.19 -13.76
CA ALA A 176 2.74 15.26 -14.46
C ALA A 176 1.47 15.72 -13.73
N ALA A 177 0.96 16.89 -14.09
CA ALA A 177 -0.38 17.32 -13.71
C ALA A 177 -1.42 16.26 -14.12
N GLY A 178 -2.47 16.09 -13.31
CA GLY A 178 -3.45 15.03 -13.50
C GLY A 178 -3.01 13.65 -13.01
N SER A 179 -1.82 13.52 -12.42
CA SER A 179 -1.40 12.29 -11.74
C SER A 179 -2.07 12.13 -10.38
N HIS A 180 -2.13 10.88 -9.91
CA HIS A 180 -2.76 10.51 -8.65
C HIS A 180 -1.79 9.74 -7.76
N LEU A 181 -1.95 9.86 -6.44
CA LEU A 181 -1.15 9.16 -5.44
C LEU A 181 -2.04 8.60 -4.34
N GLY A 182 -1.99 7.27 -4.16
CA GLY A 182 -2.56 6.59 -3.01
C GLY A 182 -1.47 6.25 -1.98
N LEU A 183 -1.75 6.45 -0.71
CA LEU A 183 -0.87 5.97 0.36
C LEU A 183 -1.64 5.73 1.65
N ASP A 184 -1.11 4.87 2.52
CA ASP A 184 -1.58 4.77 3.88
C ASP A 184 -0.53 5.30 4.86
N VAL A 185 -1.03 5.95 5.91
CA VAL A 185 -0.17 6.48 6.96
C VAL A 185 -0.85 6.35 8.32
N MET A 186 -0.05 6.12 9.34
CA MET A 186 -0.51 6.02 10.72
C MET A 186 -0.37 7.36 11.42
N ASN A 187 -1.25 7.63 12.40
CA ASN A 187 -1.09 8.80 13.23
C ASN A 187 0.03 8.61 14.26
N ARG A 188 0.54 9.71 14.80
CA ARG A 188 1.59 9.68 15.83
C ARG A 188 1.14 8.93 17.08
N GLY A 189 -0.14 9.01 17.44
CA GLY A 189 -0.71 8.33 18.60
C GLY A 189 -0.57 6.81 18.56
N LEU A 190 -0.56 6.22 17.36
CA LEU A 190 -0.35 4.78 17.21
C LEU A 190 1.01 4.33 17.74
N PHE A 191 2.08 5.14 17.53
CA PHE A 191 3.43 4.78 17.99
C PHE A 191 3.58 4.78 19.52
N PHE A 192 2.75 5.56 20.22
CA PHE A 192 2.76 5.66 21.68
C PHE A 192 1.68 4.80 22.33
N SER A 193 0.80 4.20 21.53
CA SER A 193 -0.27 3.35 22.03
C SER A 193 0.27 2.01 22.55
N PRO A 194 -0.16 1.55 23.75
CA PRO A 194 0.15 0.20 24.22
C PRO A 194 -0.31 -0.90 23.28
N VAL A 195 -1.37 -0.65 22.51
CA VAL A 195 -1.91 -1.60 21.50
C VAL A 195 -0.92 -1.82 20.36
N ALA A 196 -0.11 -0.82 20.01
CA ALA A 196 0.88 -0.91 18.96
C ALA A 196 2.21 -1.56 19.42
N TRP A 197 2.40 -1.76 20.72
CA TRP A 197 3.66 -2.26 21.26
C TRP A 197 4.08 -3.64 20.72
N PRO A 198 3.22 -4.65 20.60
CA PRO A 198 3.59 -5.93 20.00
C PRO A 198 4.04 -5.80 18.54
N MET A 199 3.34 -4.97 17.76
CA MET A 199 3.71 -4.68 16.37
C MET A 199 5.07 -3.97 16.31
N ARG A 200 5.27 -2.92 17.10
CA ARG A 200 6.55 -2.20 17.17
C ARG A 200 7.71 -3.09 17.57
N ALA A 201 7.52 -3.95 18.57
CA ALA A 201 8.54 -4.91 19.00
C ALA A 201 8.87 -5.92 17.90
N ALA A 202 7.87 -6.38 17.13
CA ALA A 202 8.07 -7.26 15.99
C ALA A 202 8.83 -6.57 14.85
N LEU A 203 8.49 -5.30 14.56
CA LEU A 203 9.17 -4.48 13.54
C LEU A 203 10.61 -4.16 13.95
N ALA A 204 10.84 -3.80 15.21
CA ALA A 204 12.18 -3.51 15.71
C ALA A 204 13.12 -4.72 15.61
N ARG A 205 12.60 -5.94 15.88
CA ARG A 205 13.38 -7.19 15.70
C ARG A 205 13.77 -7.45 14.23
N ARG A 206 13.05 -6.87 13.28
CA ARG A 206 13.35 -6.96 11.84
C ARG A 206 14.14 -5.74 11.32
N GLY A 207 14.72 -4.93 12.20
CA GLY A 207 15.50 -3.74 11.83
C GLY A 207 14.66 -2.53 11.36
N ALA A 208 13.33 -2.61 11.44
CA ALA A 208 12.40 -1.56 10.99
C ALA A 208 11.60 -0.97 12.17
N PRO A 209 12.20 -0.15 13.03
CA PRO A 209 11.58 0.31 14.28
C PRO A 209 10.53 1.40 14.04
N GLY A 210 9.59 1.32 13.18
CA GLY A 210 8.49 2.25 12.91
C GLY A 210 8.82 3.71 13.31
N ARG A 211 9.03 4.61 12.34
CA ARG A 211 9.64 5.92 12.61
C ARG A 211 8.76 7.10 12.22
N PHE A 212 7.82 6.88 11.28
CA PHE A 212 7.01 7.96 10.74
C PHE A 212 5.52 7.79 11.03
N GLY A 213 4.88 8.90 11.35
CA GLY A 213 3.44 9.03 11.45
C GLY A 213 3.04 10.51 11.48
N THR A 214 1.84 10.83 11.02
CA THR A 214 1.31 12.20 11.01
C THR A 214 -0.13 12.24 11.52
N ASN A 215 -0.48 13.32 12.22
CA ASN A 215 -1.87 13.60 12.59
C ASN A 215 -2.61 14.43 11.53
N ASP A 216 -1.87 14.95 10.55
CA ASP A 216 -2.37 15.84 9.49
C ASP A 216 -1.80 15.37 8.14
N PRO A 217 -2.38 14.30 7.57
CA PRO A 217 -1.94 13.79 6.27
C PRO A 217 -2.22 14.77 5.13
N GLU A 218 -3.28 15.60 5.23
CA GLU A 218 -3.58 16.64 4.24
C GLU A 218 -2.44 17.64 4.12
N ARG A 219 -1.95 18.11 5.28
CA ARG A 219 -0.80 19.03 5.33
C ARG A 219 0.49 18.38 4.83
N LEU A 220 0.68 17.08 5.12
CA LEU A 220 1.81 16.33 4.59
C LEU A 220 1.78 16.36 3.07
N MET A 221 0.65 16.04 2.49
CA MET A 221 0.49 15.97 1.04
C MET A 221 0.60 17.35 0.38
N ALA A 222 -0.03 18.37 0.95
CA ALA A 222 0.02 19.74 0.45
C ALA A 222 1.46 20.30 0.37
N ARG A 223 2.33 19.94 1.32
CA ARG A 223 3.76 20.32 1.30
C ARG A 223 4.53 19.79 0.09
N HIS A 224 4.03 18.70 -0.52
CA HIS A 224 4.62 18.06 -1.69
C HIS A 224 3.84 18.30 -2.98
N GLY A 225 2.93 19.31 -2.98
CA GLY A 225 2.18 19.72 -4.18
C GLY A 225 1.03 18.78 -4.54
N TRP A 226 0.44 18.10 -3.54
CA TRP A 226 -0.70 17.22 -3.72
C TRP A 226 -1.92 17.74 -2.97
N GLU A 227 -3.08 17.73 -3.61
CA GLU A 227 -4.39 17.90 -2.99
C GLU A 227 -4.90 16.54 -2.52
N ALA A 228 -5.16 16.37 -1.24
CA ALA A 228 -5.46 15.08 -0.64
C ALA A 228 -6.89 14.99 -0.08
N ASP A 229 -7.54 13.86 -0.36
CA ASP A 229 -8.73 13.35 0.30
C ASP A 229 -8.33 12.23 1.26
N VAL A 230 -8.73 12.34 2.51
CA VAL A 230 -8.28 11.46 3.60
C VAL A 230 -9.47 10.77 4.25
N THR A 231 -9.45 9.45 4.20
CA THR A 231 -10.49 8.57 4.74
C THR A 231 -9.93 7.68 5.83
N GLN A 232 -10.66 7.46 6.92
CA GLN A 232 -10.30 6.45 7.92
C GLN A 232 -11.00 5.12 7.60
N PRO A 233 -10.38 3.96 7.87
CA PRO A 233 -11.07 2.68 7.82
C PRO A 233 -12.35 2.72 8.66
N GLY A 234 -13.48 2.36 8.07
CA GLY A 234 -14.81 2.40 8.69
C GLY A 234 -15.66 3.60 8.27
N GLU A 235 -15.07 4.68 7.74
CA GLU A 235 -15.82 5.78 7.12
C GLU A 235 -16.51 5.35 5.82
N GLU A 236 -17.41 6.16 5.32
CA GLU A 236 -18.01 5.97 4.01
C GLU A 236 -16.91 5.87 2.93
N GLY A 237 -17.04 4.90 2.03
CA GLY A 237 -15.99 4.58 1.05
C GLY A 237 -14.83 3.71 1.55
N ALA A 238 -14.73 3.47 2.88
CA ALA A 238 -13.74 2.58 3.48
C ALA A 238 -14.33 1.66 4.56
N ASN A 239 -15.62 1.41 4.52
CA ASN A 239 -16.34 0.47 5.41
C ASN A 239 -16.55 -0.89 4.76
N PHE A 240 -17.01 -0.92 3.53
CA PHE A 240 -17.32 -2.11 2.72
C PHE A 240 -18.24 -3.13 3.42
N GLY A 241 -19.06 -2.69 4.40
CA GLY A 241 -19.89 -3.59 5.21
C GLY A 241 -19.10 -4.51 6.16
N ARG A 242 -17.80 -4.27 6.32
CA ARG A 242 -16.90 -5.14 7.10
C ARG A 242 -16.42 -4.50 8.41
N TRP A 243 -16.32 -3.16 8.46
CA TRP A 243 -15.80 -2.47 9.63
C TRP A 243 -16.85 -2.39 10.73
N SER A 244 -16.67 -3.18 11.78
CA SER A 244 -17.57 -3.25 12.93
C SER A 244 -17.08 -2.49 14.18
N ARG A 245 -15.93 -1.82 14.08
CA ARG A 245 -15.31 -1.10 15.20
C ARG A 245 -15.88 0.32 15.31
N PRO A 246 -15.96 0.89 16.51
CA PRO A 246 -16.28 2.30 16.67
C PRO A 246 -15.32 3.18 15.88
N MET A 247 -15.86 4.19 15.21
CA MET A 247 -15.06 5.21 14.55
C MET A 247 -14.35 6.07 15.59
N VAL A 248 -13.07 6.35 15.34
CA VAL A 248 -12.28 7.20 16.21
C VAL A 248 -12.32 8.63 15.68
N PRO A 249 -12.92 9.60 16.39
CA PRO A 249 -12.96 10.98 15.95
C PRO A 249 -11.55 11.55 15.72
N ARG A 250 -11.35 12.28 14.63
CA ARG A 250 -10.02 12.81 14.24
C ARG A 250 -9.47 13.83 15.24
N GLU A 251 -10.37 14.49 15.97
CA GLU A 251 -10.09 15.51 16.99
C GLU A 251 -9.40 14.92 18.23
N VAL A 252 -9.38 13.61 18.41
CA VAL A 252 -8.72 12.93 19.52
C VAL A 252 -7.37 12.37 19.07
N PRO A 253 -6.27 13.17 19.11
CA PRO A 253 -5.00 12.81 18.47
C PRO A 253 -4.25 11.67 19.18
N SER A 254 -4.58 11.38 20.43
CA SER A 254 -3.94 10.32 21.23
C SER A 254 -4.41 8.91 20.88
N LEU A 255 -5.56 8.77 20.22
CA LEU A 255 -6.09 7.46 19.82
C LEU A 255 -5.42 6.97 18.54
N ALA A 256 -5.04 5.69 18.57
CA ALA A 256 -4.40 5.03 17.44
C ALA A 256 -5.35 4.96 16.22
N ARG A 257 -4.87 5.38 15.05
CA ARG A 257 -5.62 5.34 13.80
C ARG A 257 -4.71 5.22 12.59
N SER A 258 -5.30 4.76 11.49
CA SER A 258 -4.69 4.79 10.18
C SER A 258 -5.51 5.69 9.26
N PHE A 259 -4.84 6.29 8.30
CA PHE A 259 -5.43 7.09 7.25
C PHE A 259 -5.17 6.43 5.90
N LEU A 260 -6.18 6.40 5.07
CA LEU A 260 -6.12 6.04 3.66
C LEU A 260 -6.21 7.35 2.88
N VAL A 261 -5.20 7.65 2.11
CA VAL A 261 -5.06 8.94 1.40
C VAL A 261 -5.16 8.71 -0.10
N ARG A 262 -6.01 9.47 -0.74
CA ARG A 262 -6.05 9.64 -2.20
C ARG A 262 -5.68 11.07 -2.50
N ALA A 263 -4.71 11.28 -3.35
CA ALA A 263 -4.24 12.60 -3.67
C ALA A 263 -4.14 12.82 -5.18
N ARG A 264 -4.31 14.06 -5.61
CA ARG A 264 -4.24 14.49 -7.00
C ARG A 264 -3.18 15.57 -7.12
N ARG A 265 -2.46 15.54 -8.23
CA ARG A 265 -1.53 16.59 -8.63
C ARG A 265 -2.24 17.58 -9.56
N SER A 266 -2.23 18.84 -9.19
CA SER A 266 -2.79 19.94 -9.99
C SER A 266 -1.90 20.30 -11.16
#